data_a0911d70f4a7b1c804c542078e043965
#
_entry.id   a0911d70f4a7b1c804c542078e043965
#
_cell.length_a   1.000
_cell.length_b   1.000
_cell.length_c   1.000
_cell.angle_alpha   90.00
_cell.angle_beta   90.00
_cell.angle_gamma   90.00
#
_symmetry.space_group_name_H-M   'P 1'
#
loop_
_entity.id
_entity.type
_entity.pdbx_description
1 polymer ?
#
loop_
_entity_poly.entity_id
_entity_poly.type
_entity_poly.pdbx_seq_one_letter_code
_entity_poly.pdbx_strand_id
1 'polypeptide(L)'
;MLVTVDDGVALEVVVTGSGPALFLVHGFGGAKEDFSDHIEDLSREYRVVVFDHRGHGESGAPTDEASYSLERLGADILCVADALGVDTFVLLGHSMGGMVARKVALTNPDRIDGLILMDTCHGPIAAVDGDLIEMGAQIALTDGMTTLKEILDAGTPLDNPAYQRLLEERPGYREFQEKKFGSLSAVMWATLVRAIRDQSDDLEAMRSLEMPTLVIVGEVDLPFVSQSRAMADAIPGAVLAVIPDAGHSPQFENADAWAVAVKSFLLASSVS
;
A
#
# COMPACT_ATOMS: atom_id res chain seq x y z
N MET A 1 -7.09 5.20 -17.19
CA MET A 1 -8.28 4.53 -17.77
C MET A 1 -9.18 4.02 -16.66
N LEU A 2 -10.50 4.01 -16.88
CA LEU A 2 -11.40 3.44 -15.86
C LEU A 2 -11.58 1.94 -16.09
N VAL A 3 -11.40 1.16 -15.02
CA VAL A 3 -11.73 -0.26 -14.95
C VAL A 3 -12.93 -0.43 -14.00
N THR A 4 -14.03 -0.99 -14.50
CA THR A 4 -15.19 -1.29 -13.68
C THR A 4 -15.03 -2.68 -13.09
N VAL A 5 -15.01 -2.78 -11.76
CA VAL A 5 -14.89 -4.04 -11.04
C VAL A 5 -16.25 -4.72 -10.86
N ASP A 6 -16.28 -5.92 -10.31
CA ASP A 6 -17.43 -6.83 -10.29
C ASP A 6 -18.70 -6.29 -9.58
N ASP A 7 -18.55 -5.35 -8.64
CA ASP A 7 -19.66 -4.67 -7.96
C ASP A 7 -20.05 -3.31 -8.59
N GLY A 8 -19.48 -2.99 -9.77
CA GLY A 8 -19.81 -1.79 -10.54
C GLY A 8 -19.02 -0.53 -10.16
N VAL A 9 -18.10 -0.61 -9.21
CA VAL A 9 -17.22 0.52 -8.88
C VAL A 9 -16.19 0.71 -9.97
N ALA A 10 -15.97 1.95 -10.41
CA ALA A 10 -14.95 2.30 -11.41
C ALA A 10 -13.65 2.71 -10.70
N LEU A 11 -12.55 2.07 -11.04
CA LEU A 11 -11.22 2.39 -10.54
C LEU A 11 -10.39 3.11 -11.60
N GLU A 12 -9.70 4.18 -11.21
CA GLU A 12 -8.77 4.88 -12.09
C GLU A 12 -7.43 4.15 -12.11
N VAL A 13 -7.09 3.60 -13.28
CA VAL A 13 -5.91 2.75 -13.53
C VAL A 13 -4.97 3.41 -14.53
N VAL A 14 -3.68 3.40 -14.25
CA VAL A 14 -2.61 3.83 -15.15
C VAL A 14 -1.72 2.62 -15.44
N VAL A 15 -1.47 2.38 -16.73
CA VAL A 15 -0.59 1.31 -17.21
C VAL A 15 0.52 1.94 -18.03
N THR A 16 1.77 1.64 -17.70
CA THR A 16 2.94 2.18 -18.39
C THR A 16 3.93 1.06 -18.71
N GLY A 17 4.52 1.08 -19.90
CA GLY A 17 5.48 0.06 -20.32
C GLY A 17 4.86 -1.21 -20.87
N SER A 18 5.69 -2.23 -21.03
CA SER A 18 5.34 -3.57 -21.52
C SER A 18 6.27 -4.62 -20.90
N GLY A 19 5.91 -5.90 -21.02
CA GLY A 19 6.65 -7.01 -20.41
C GLY A 19 5.87 -7.65 -19.27
N PRO A 20 6.55 -8.33 -18.31
CA PRO A 20 5.92 -8.91 -17.13
C PRO A 20 5.16 -7.85 -16.33
N ALA A 21 4.01 -8.21 -15.79
CA ALA A 21 3.17 -7.25 -15.06
C ALA A 21 3.71 -7.00 -13.64
N LEU A 22 3.78 -5.71 -13.27
CA LEU A 22 4.17 -5.24 -11.94
C LEU A 22 3.09 -4.29 -11.41
N PHE A 23 2.37 -4.74 -10.40
CA PHE A 23 1.35 -3.95 -9.71
C PHE A 23 1.96 -3.24 -8.50
N LEU A 24 1.80 -1.92 -8.43
CA LEU A 24 2.24 -1.08 -7.30
C LEU A 24 1.00 -0.51 -6.62
N VAL A 25 0.74 -0.97 -5.40
CA VAL A 25 -0.51 -0.70 -4.68
C VAL A 25 -0.25 0.17 -3.47
N HIS A 26 -0.87 1.34 -3.44
CA HIS A 26 -0.68 2.35 -2.39
C HIS A 26 -1.32 1.99 -1.05
N GLY A 27 -0.91 2.70 0.00
CA GLY A 27 -1.42 2.56 1.36
C GLY A 27 -2.71 3.33 1.65
N PHE A 28 -3.13 3.30 2.90
CA PHE A 28 -4.26 4.07 3.42
C PHE A 28 -4.00 5.58 3.27
N GLY A 29 -4.95 6.29 2.68
CA GLY A 29 -4.78 7.71 2.37
C GLY A 29 -3.78 8.02 1.23
N GLY A 30 -3.28 6.99 0.56
CA GLY A 30 -2.39 7.11 -0.60
C GLY A 30 -3.11 7.36 -1.91
N ALA A 31 -2.35 7.31 -3.00
CA ALA A 31 -2.85 7.40 -4.38
C ALA A 31 -1.88 6.68 -5.34
N LYS A 32 -2.33 6.45 -6.57
CA LYS A 32 -1.50 5.88 -7.65
C LYS A 32 -0.19 6.64 -7.89
N GLU A 33 -0.17 7.93 -7.58
CA GLU A 33 1.01 8.79 -7.70
C GLU A 33 2.08 8.53 -6.63
N ASP A 34 1.84 7.71 -5.61
CA ASP A 34 2.82 7.39 -4.57
C ASP A 34 4.07 6.66 -5.11
N PHE A 35 4.01 6.19 -6.36
CA PHE A 35 5.13 5.54 -7.05
C PHE A 35 5.61 6.32 -8.29
N SER A 36 5.12 7.55 -8.52
CA SER A 36 5.36 8.32 -9.75
C SER A 36 6.83 8.46 -10.13
N ASP A 37 7.72 8.62 -9.15
CA ASP A 37 9.16 8.82 -9.36
C ASP A 37 9.84 7.58 -9.95
N HIS A 38 9.23 6.41 -9.82
CA HIS A 38 9.81 5.12 -10.19
C HIS A 38 9.17 4.51 -11.44
N ILE A 39 7.99 5.00 -11.87
CA ILE A 39 7.23 4.41 -12.99
C ILE A 39 8.03 4.43 -14.27
N GLU A 40 8.67 5.56 -14.63
CA GLU A 40 9.43 5.67 -15.87
C GLU A 40 10.54 4.63 -15.96
N ASP A 41 11.27 4.44 -14.87
CA ASP A 41 12.41 3.53 -14.85
C ASP A 41 11.98 2.05 -14.81
N LEU A 42 10.99 1.70 -13.97
CA LEU A 42 10.43 0.35 -13.92
C LEU A 42 9.73 -0.04 -15.23
N SER A 43 9.09 0.90 -15.90
CA SER A 43 8.35 0.64 -17.15
C SER A 43 9.24 0.35 -18.36
N ARG A 44 10.56 0.46 -18.24
CA ARG A 44 11.50 0.04 -19.29
C ARG A 44 11.54 -1.47 -19.47
N GLU A 45 11.25 -2.23 -18.40
CA GLU A 45 11.33 -3.68 -18.38
C GLU A 45 10.01 -4.36 -17.99
N TYR A 46 9.11 -3.62 -17.32
CA TYR A 46 7.85 -4.14 -16.78
C TYR A 46 6.65 -3.37 -17.34
N ARG A 47 5.52 -4.08 -17.43
CA ARG A 47 4.20 -3.47 -17.56
C ARG A 47 3.73 -3.02 -16.20
N VAL A 48 4.07 -1.77 -15.80
CA VAL A 48 3.75 -1.21 -14.50
C VAL A 48 2.28 -0.80 -14.47
N VAL A 49 1.56 -1.28 -13.45
CA VAL A 49 0.16 -0.98 -13.19
C VAL A 49 0.05 -0.30 -11.83
N VAL A 50 -0.48 0.92 -11.81
CA VAL A 50 -0.86 1.64 -10.60
C VAL A 50 -2.32 2.04 -10.70
N PHE A 51 -3.03 2.11 -9.59
CA PHE A 51 -4.42 2.55 -9.57
C PHE A 51 -4.77 3.13 -8.20
N ASP A 52 -5.80 3.96 -8.16
CA ASP A 52 -6.38 4.42 -6.91
C ASP A 52 -7.34 3.35 -6.37
N HIS A 53 -7.18 2.96 -5.12
CA HIS A 53 -8.18 2.14 -4.44
C HIS A 53 -9.54 2.83 -4.41
N ARG A 54 -10.63 2.06 -4.32
CA ARG A 54 -11.97 2.63 -4.09
C ARG A 54 -11.95 3.61 -2.91
N GLY A 55 -12.63 4.73 -3.05
CA GLY A 55 -12.68 5.78 -2.04
C GLY A 55 -11.44 6.67 -1.94
N HIS A 56 -10.41 6.43 -2.80
CA HIS A 56 -9.20 7.24 -2.91
C HIS A 56 -9.09 7.89 -4.28
N GLY A 57 -8.37 8.99 -4.36
CA GLY A 57 -7.98 9.66 -5.61
C GLY A 57 -9.14 9.91 -6.55
N GLU A 58 -9.04 9.39 -7.78
CA GLU A 58 -10.03 9.54 -8.84
C GLU A 58 -10.92 8.30 -9.02
N SER A 59 -10.77 7.30 -8.15
CA SER A 59 -11.61 6.09 -8.16
C SER A 59 -12.97 6.34 -7.53
N GLY A 60 -13.93 5.50 -7.90
CA GLY A 60 -15.29 5.52 -7.33
C GLY A 60 -15.29 5.37 -5.81
N ALA A 61 -16.17 6.11 -5.16
CA ALA A 61 -16.30 6.15 -3.71
C ALA A 61 -17.72 5.74 -3.27
N PRO A 62 -18.01 4.43 -3.12
CA PRO A 62 -19.27 3.96 -2.58
C PRO A 62 -19.60 4.57 -1.22
N THR A 63 -20.89 4.79 -0.96
CA THR A 63 -21.37 5.35 0.30
C THR A 63 -21.80 4.28 1.31
N ASP A 64 -21.78 3.01 0.93
CA ASP A 64 -22.05 1.87 1.78
C ASP A 64 -20.76 1.34 2.41
N GLU A 65 -20.72 1.26 3.74
CA GLU A 65 -19.57 0.73 4.50
C GLU A 65 -19.24 -0.72 4.08
N ALA A 66 -20.24 -1.53 3.71
CA ALA A 66 -20.05 -2.91 3.26
C ALA A 66 -19.20 -3.01 1.96
N SER A 67 -19.02 -1.89 1.24
CA SER A 67 -18.17 -1.81 0.07
C SER A 67 -16.67 -1.74 0.39
N TYR A 68 -16.27 -1.69 1.66
CA TYR A 68 -14.89 -1.49 2.07
C TYR A 68 -14.43 -2.56 3.07
N SER A 69 -13.47 -3.36 2.65
CA SER A 69 -12.69 -4.27 3.49
C SER A 69 -11.34 -4.54 2.83
N LEU A 70 -10.37 -5.09 3.56
CA LEU A 70 -9.08 -5.47 2.98
C LEU A 70 -9.26 -6.57 1.92
N GLU A 71 -10.18 -7.49 2.12
CA GLU A 71 -10.55 -8.54 1.17
C GLU A 71 -11.18 -7.95 -0.10
N ARG A 72 -12.06 -6.95 0.04
CA ARG A 72 -12.66 -6.27 -1.11
C ARG A 72 -11.62 -5.53 -1.94
N LEU A 73 -10.67 -4.83 -1.30
CA LEU A 73 -9.55 -4.20 -1.99
C LEU A 73 -8.68 -5.25 -2.71
N GLY A 74 -8.50 -6.43 -2.12
CA GLY A 74 -7.80 -7.56 -2.77
C GLY A 74 -8.53 -8.06 -4.02
N ALA A 75 -9.85 -8.21 -3.95
CA ALA A 75 -10.67 -8.58 -5.11
C ALA A 75 -10.58 -7.51 -6.22
N ASP A 76 -10.49 -6.24 -5.87
CA ASP A 76 -10.30 -5.16 -6.84
C ASP A 76 -8.98 -5.30 -7.61
N ILE A 77 -7.88 -5.67 -6.94
CA ILE A 77 -6.59 -5.95 -7.60
C ILE A 77 -6.77 -7.03 -8.67
N LEU A 78 -7.43 -8.13 -8.32
CA LEU A 78 -7.67 -9.25 -9.24
C LEU A 78 -8.58 -8.84 -10.41
N CYS A 79 -9.64 -8.07 -10.15
CA CYS A 79 -10.51 -7.53 -11.19
C CYS A 79 -9.75 -6.61 -12.17
N VAL A 80 -8.84 -5.78 -11.65
CA VAL A 80 -7.96 -4.94 -12.50
C VAL A 80 -7.05 -5.82 -13.34
N ALA A 81 -6.42 -6.85 -12.75
CA ALA A 81 -5.57 -7.78 -13.48
C ALA A 81 -6.34 -8.50 -14.60
N ASP A 82 -7.54 -9.01 -14.32
CA ASP A 82 -8.40 -9.69 -15.28
C ASP A 82 -8.83 -8.77 -16.43
N ALA A 83 -9.23 -7.52 -16.10
CA ALA A 83 -9.61 -6.53 -17.10
C ALA A 83 -8.44 -6.13 -18.03
N LEU A 84 -7.20 -6.23 -17.54
CA LEU A 84 -5.98 -5.98 -18.31
C LEU A 84 -5.47 -7.23 -19.06
N GLY A 85 -6.12 -8.39 -18.89
CA GLY A 85 -5.68 -9.67 -19.47
C GLY A 85 -4.36 -10.15 -18.87
N VAL A 86 -4.17 -9.93 -17.55
CA VAL A 86 -2.96 -10.33 -16.81
C VAL A 86 -3.28 -11.56 -15.97
N ASP A 87 -2.70 -12.69 -16.31
CA ASP A 87 -2.90 -13.95 -15.59
C ASP A 87 -2.10 -14.00 -14.29
N THR A 88 -0.81 -13.65 -14.35
CA THR A 88 0.08 -13.58 -13.19
C THR A 88 0.87 -12.29 -13.15
N PHE A 89 1.29 -11.85 -11.96
CA PHE A 89 1.98 -10.57 -11.78
C PHE A 89 2.82 -10.54 -10.51
N VAL A 90 3.82 -9.66 -10.51
CA VAL A 90 4.50 -9.25 -9.26
C VAL A 90 3.62 -8.19 -8.58
N LEU A 91 3.38 -8.37 -7.29
CA LEU A 91 2.53 -7.48 -6.48
C LEU A 91 3.35 -6.79 -5.39
N LEU A 92 3.50 -5.47 -5.50
CA LEU A 92 4.04 -4.62 -4.45
C LEU A 92 2.89 -3.91 -3.74
N GLY A 93 2.82 -4.08 -2.42
CA GLY A 93 1.88 -3.35 -1.58
C GLY A 93 2.58 -2.54 -0.50
N HIS A 94 2.24 -1.25 -0.40
CA HIS A 94 2.72 -0.33 0.62
C HIS A 94 1.70 -0.19 1.75
N SER A 95 2.13 -0.33 3.01
CA SER A 95 1.28 -0.10 4.20
C SER A 95 -0.02 -0.92 4.13
N MET A 96 -1.19 -0.30 4.10
CA MET A 96 -2.47 -0.97 3.87
C MET A 96 -2.46 -1.78 2.56
N GLY A 97 -1.86 -1.26 1.48
CA GLY A 97 -1.68 -2.02 0.24
C GLY A 97 -0.89 -3.32 0.45
N GLY A 98 0.07 -3.34 1.38
CA GLY A 98 0.79 -4.54 1.79
C GLY A 98 -0.08 -5.52 2.58
N MET A 99 -0.97 -5.03 3.44
CA MET A 99 -1.97 -5.87 4.13
C MET A 99 -2.90 -6.53 3.12
N VAL A 100 -3.32 -5.78 2.10
CA VAL A 100 -4.15 -6.28 0.98
C VAL A 100 -3.36 -7.30 0.14
N ALA A 101 -2.12 -6.96 -0.24
CA ALA A 101 -1.26 -7.83 -1.05
C ALA A 101 -1.01 -9.18 -0.38
N ARG A 102 -0.76 -9.19 0.93
CA ARG A 102 -0.65 -10.40 1.75
C ARG A 102 -1.90 -11.27 1.65
N LYS A 103 -3.11 -10.68 1.79
CA LYS A 103 -4.37 -11.42 1.67
C LYS A 103 -4.56 -12.00 0.28
N VAL A 104 -4.23 -11.24 -0.77
CA VAL A 104 -4.26 -11.74 -2.15
C VAL A 104 -3.31 -12.92 -2.32
N ALA A 105 -2.06 -12.81 -1.85
CA ALA A 105 -1.07 -13.88 -1.96
C ALA A 105 -1.49 -15.15 -1.20
N LEU A 106 -2.11 -15.02 -0.03
CA LEU A 106 -2.61 -16.17 0.74
C LEU A 106 -3.82 -16.86 0.11
N THR A 107 -4.70 -16.11 -0.57
CA THR A 107 -5.95 -16.65 -1.13
C THR A 107 -5.85 -17.02 -2.62
N ASN A 108 -4.94 -16.40 -3.34
CA ASN A 108 -4.75 -16.56 -4.78
C ASN A 108 -3.24 -16.68 -5.14
N PRO A 109 -2.50 -17.63 -4.51
CA PRO A 109 -1.05 -17.72 -4.70
C PRO A 109 -0.64 -17.93 -6.16
N ASP A 110 -1.43 -18.66 -6.94
CA ASP A 110 -1.19 -18.93 -8.36
C ASP A 110 -1.22 -17.68 -9.26
N ARG A 111 -1.71 -16.54 -8.74
CA ARG A 111 -1.75 -15.26 -9.45
C ARG A 111 -0.48 -14.42 -9.20
N ILE A 112 0.38 -14.80 -8.25
CA ILE A 112 1.47 -13.95 -7.75
C ILE A 112 2.83 -14.55 -8.12
N ASP A 113 3.49 -13.97 -9.12
CA ASP A 113 4.85 -14.35 -9.54
C ASP A 113 5.93 -13.91 -8.53
N GLY A 114 5.65 -12.87 -7.77
CA GLY A 114 6.52 -12.34 -6.71
C GLY A 114 5.76 -11.36 -5.83
N LEU A 115 6.11 -11.33 -4.55
CA LEU A 115 5.44 -10.50 -3.54
C LEU A 115 6.43 -9.49 -2.93
N ILE A 116 6.05 -8.21 -2.89
CA ILE A 116 6.82 -7.18 -2.20
C ILE A 116 5.93 -6.53 -1.14
N LEU A 117 6.28 -6.71 0.12
CA LEU A 117 5.58 -6.18 1.29
C LEU A 117 6.38 -5.00 1.85
N MET A 118 5.87 -3.78 1.71
CA MET A 118 6.59 -2.56 2.05
C MET A 118 5.91 -1.81 3.18
N ASP A 119 6.67 -1.56 4.28
CA ASP A 119 6.23 -0.80 5.46
C ASP A 119 4.83 -1.21 5.93
N THR A 120 4.64 -2.51 6.13
CA THR A 120 3.35 -3.14 6.41
C THR A 120 3.44 -4.15 7.56
N CYS A 121 2.32 -4.79 7.89
CA CYS A 121 2.23 -5.72 9.02
C CYS A 121 1.51 -7.02 8.65
N HIS A 122 1.73 -8.05 9.47
CA HIS A 122 1.05 -9.36 9.34
C HIS A 122 -0.27 -9.44 10.10
N GLY A 123 -0.54 -8.49 11.00
CA GLY A 123 -1.70 -8.49 11.88
C GLY A 123 -1.96 -7.12 12.50
N PRO A 124 -2.78 -7.03 13.55
CA PRO A 124 -3.09 -5.78 14.22
C PRO A 124 -1.83 -5.06 14.72
N ILE A 125 -1.81 -3.73 14.62
CA ILE A 125 -0.70 -2.91 15.10
C ILE A 125 -0.97 -2.58 16.58
N ALA A 126 -0.26 -3.24 17.49
CA ALA A 126 -0.48 -3.15 18.93
C ALA A 126 -0.30 -1.74 19.53
N ALA A 127 0.43 -0.85 18.83
CA ALA A 127 0.69 0.51 19.30
C ALA A 127 -0.45 1.50 18.97
N VAL A 128 -1.50 1.06 18.26
CA VAL A 128 -2.59 1.94 17.84
C VAL A 128 -3.73 1.86 18.85
N ASP A 129 -4.08 3.01 19.43
CA ASP A 129 -5.18 3.12 20.39
C ASP A 129 -6.53 2.99 19.66
N GLY A 130 -7.28 1.94 20.00
CA GLY A 130 -8.57 1.63 19.39
C GLY A 130 -9.63 2.70 19.61
N ASP A 131 -9.61 3.40 20.75
CA ASP A 131 -10.55 4.47 21.07
C ASP A 131 -10.27 5.72 20.21
N LEU A 132 -8.99 6.02 19.95
CA LEU A 132 -8.62 7.12 19.05
C LEU A 132 -9.02 6.82 17.61
N ILE A 133 -8.88 5.57 17.15
CA ILE A 133 -9.36 5.14 15.82
C ILE A 133 -10.86 5.34 15.71
N GLU A 134 -11.63 4.89 16.71
CA GLU A 134 -13.08 5.01 16.69
C GLU A 134 -13.53 6.47 16.73
N MET A 135 -12.87 7.29 17.54
CA MET A 135 -13.12 8.74 17.57
C MET A 135 -12.84 9.38 16.21
N GLY A 136 -11.72 9.07 15.57
CA GLY A 136 -11.38 9.58 14.23
C GLY A 136 -12.41 9.14 13.18
N ALA A 137 -12.83 7.87 13.22
CA ALA A 137 -13.86 7.36 12.32
C ALA A 137 -15.19 8.07 12.49
N GLN A 138 -15.60 8.32 13.74
CA GLN A 138 -16.82 9.08 14.03
C GLN A 138 -16.72 10.52 13.54
N ILE A 139 -15.60 11.21 13.77
CA ILE A 139 -15.38 12.58 13.27
C ILE A 139 -15.45 12.63 11.74
N ALA A 140 -14.80 11.68 11.05
CA ALA A 140 -14.88 11.60 9.59
C ALA A 140 -16.32 11.55 9.08
N LEU A 141 -17.17 10.76 9.73
CA LEU A 141 -18.56 10.54 9.33
C LEU A 141 -19.50 11.67 9.71
N THR A 142 -19.29 12.35 10.86
CA THR A 142 -20.22 13.36 11.38
C THR A 142 -19.78 14.79 11.08
N ASP A 143 -18.48 15.08 11.21
CA ASP A 143 -17.92 16.42 11.11
C ASP A 143 -17.13 16.62 9.80
N GLY A 144 -16.87 15.51 9.09
CA GLY A 144 -16.24 15.49 7.77
C GLY A 144 -14.73 15.46 7.79
N MET A 145 -14.16 15.18 6.60
CA MET A 145 -12.73 14.98 6.41
C MET A 145 -11.87 16.20 6.71
N THR A 146 -12.42 17.42 6.55
CA THR A 146 -11.69 18.65 6.87
C THR A 146 -11.41 18.76 8.36
N THR A 147 -12.43 18.56 9.20
CA THR A 147 -12.28 18.57 10.66
C THR A 147 -11.33 17.47 11.14
N LEU A 148 -11.46 16.28 10.57
CA LEU A 148 -10.54 15.18 10.86
C LEU A 148 -9.09 15.56 10.54
N LYS A 149 -8.84 16.17 9.37
CA LYS A 149 -7.51 16.61 8.98
C LYS A 149 -6.89 17.59 9.96
N GLU A 150 -7.64 18.60 10.38
CA GLU A 150 -7.18 19.59 11.36
C GLU A 150 -6.72 18.94 12.67
N ILE A 151 -7.43 17.89 13.13
CA ILE A 151 -7.09 17.14 14.33
C ILE A 151 -5.82 16.28 14.11
N LEU A 152 -5.73 15.59 12.98
CA LEU A 152 -4.57 14.78 12.64
C LEU A 152 -3.30 15.62 12.48
N ASP A 153 -3.40 16.77 11.83
CA ASP A 153 -2.29 17.71 11.65
C ASP A 153 -1.78 18.27 13.00
N ALA A 154 -2.67 18.46 13.97
CA ALA A 154 -2.30 18.89 15.31
C ALA A 154 -1.56 17.80 16.11
N GLY A 155 -1.75 16.52 15.76
CA GLY A 155 -1.18 15.36 16.46
C GLY A 155 0.18 14.89 15.94
N THR A 156 0.63 15.33 14.76
CA THR A 156 1.91 14.95 14.09
C THR A 156 2.26 13.45 14.12
N PRO A 157 1.34 12.51 13.75
CA PRO A 157 1.54 11.06 13.96
C PRO A 157 2.64 10.43 13.11
N LEU A 158 3.10 11.08 12.04
CA LEU A 158 4.14 10.58 11.13
C LEU A 158 5.41 11.44 11.19
N ASP A 159 5.58 12.25 12.22
CA ASP A 159 6.75 13.12 12.36
C ASP A 159 7.99 12.30 12.74
N ASN A 160 8.86 12.12 11.77
CA ASN A 160 10.17 11.52 11.94
C ASN A 160 11.22 12.29 11.12
N PRO A 161 12.53 12.13 11.41
CA PRO A 161 13.57 12.88 10.71
C PRO A 161 13.59 12.71 9.19
N ALA A 162 13.23 11.53 8.68
CA ALA A 162 13.17 11.25 7.25
C ALA A 162 12.04 12.05 6.57
N TYR A 163 10.87 12.07 7.19
CA TYR A 163 9.73 12.84 6.70
C TYR A 163 10.00 14.35 6.73
N GLN A 164 10.62 14.87 7.80
CA GLN A 164 10.99 16.29 7.88
C GLN A 164 11.99 16.69 6.79
N ARG A 165 13.03 15.87 6.58
CA ARG A 165 13.96 16.05 5.47
C ARG A 165 13.25 16.07 4.11
N LEU A 166 12.31 15.14 3.88
CA LEU A 166 11.55 15.08 2.63
C LEU A 166 10.72 16.35 2.39
N LEU A 167 10.10 16.91 3.43
CA LEU A 167 9.38 18.18 3.34
C LEU A 167 10.28 19.36 2.98
N GLU A 168 11.53 19.36 3.44
CA GLU A 168 12.54 20.41 3.15
C GLU A 168 13.12 20.26 1.74
N GLU A 169 13.46 19.02 1.34
CA GLU A 169 14.18 18.73 0.10
C GLU A 169 13.26 18.59 -1.13
N ARG A 170 11.94 18.34 -0.93
CA ARG A 170 11.00 18.13 -2.03
C ARG A 170 9.89 19.21 -2.05
N PRO A 171 10.11 20.32 -2.76
CA PRO A 171 9.07 21.33 -2.95
C PRO A 171 7.77 20.71 -3.53
N GLY A 172 6.62 21.09 -2.98
CA GLY A 172 5.32 20.57 -3.41
C GLY A 172 4.89 19.24 -2.76
N TYR A 173 5.75 18.60 -1.93
CA TYR A 173 5.37 17.33 -1.30
C TYR A 173 4.22 17.52 -0.30
N ARG A 174 4.19 18.63 0.44
CA ARG A 174 3.09 18.95 1.35
C ARG A 174 1.77 19.10 0.60
N GLU A 175 1.76 19.86 -0.49
CA GLU A 175 0.60 20.09 -1.34
C GLU A 175 0.12 18.76 -1.98
N PHE A 176 1.06 17.88 -2.33
CA PHE A 176 0.75 16.53 -2.80
C PHE A 176 0.02 15.71 -1.73
N GLN A 177 0.48 15.72 -0.48
CA GLN A 177 -0.19 15.05 0.64
C GLN A 177 -1.59 15.65 0.91
N GLU A 178 -1.71 16.98 0.89
CA GLU A 178 -2.99 17.68 1.06
C GLU A 178 -4.00 17.32 -0.03
N LYS A 179 -3.55 17.26 -1.29
CA LYS A 179 -4.40 16.85 -2.42
C LYS A 179 -4.91 15.41 -2.23
N LYS A 180 -4.04 14.47 -1.84
CA LYS A 180 -4.45 13.08 -1.56
C LYS A 180 -5.50 13.02 -0.47
N PHE A 181 -5.24 13.67 0.67
CA PHE A 181 -6.18 13.67 1.79
C PHE A 181 -7.53 14.28 1.39
N GLY A 182 -7.53 15.36 0.63
CA GLY A 182 -8.74 16.02 0.15
C GLY A 182 -9.60 15.19 -0.81
N SER A 183 -9.05 14.12 -1.39
CA SER A 183 -9.78 13.19 -2.26
C SER A 183 -10.39 11.99 -1.53
N LEU A 184 -10.15 11.84 -0.22
CA LEU A 184 -10.61 10.67 0.54
C LEU A 184 -12.11 10.72 0.85
N SER A 185 -12.78 9.59 0.66
CA SER A 185 -14.15 9.40 1.13
C SER A 185 -14.19 9.21 2.65
N ALA A 186 -15.08 9.93 3.34
CA ALA A 186 -15.27 9.77 4.79
C ALA A 186 -15.72 8.35 5.17
N VAL A 187 -16.62 7.75 4.39
CA VAL A 187 -17.09 6.37 4.61
C VAL A 187 -15.94 5.39 4.44
N MET A 188 -15.16 5.52 3.35
CA MET A 188 -13.95 4.71 3.16
C MET A 188 -12.99 4.86 4.33
N TRP A 189 -12.66 6.10 4.72
CA TRP A 189 -11.71 6.37 5.79
C TRP A 189 -12.13 5.70 7.10
N ALA A 190 -13.38 5.92 7.53
CA ALA A 190 -13.91 5.36 8.77
C ALA A 190 -13.98 3.83 8.75
N THR A 191 -14.32 3.24 7.61
CA THR A 191 -14.46 1.77 7.50
C THR A 191 -13.10 1.09 7.43
N LEU A 192 -12.19 1.60 6.60
CA LEU A 192 -10.88 0.95 6.42
C LEU A 192 -9.96 1.14 7.63
N VAL A 193 -10.01 2.28 8.35
CA VAL A 193 -9.21 2.43 9.57
C VAL A 193 -9.62 1.40 10.65
N ARG A 194 -10.92 1.08 10.74
CA ARG A 194 -11.42 0.00 11.60
C ARG A 194 -10.97 -1.37 11.09
N ALA A 195 -11.06 -1.62 9.78
CA ALA A 195 -10.61 -2.87 9.17
C ALA A 195 -9.10 -3.11 9.37
N ILE A 196 -8.28 -2.08 9.32
CA ILE A 196 -6.84 -2.14 9.62
C ILE A 196 -6.62 -2.49 11.10
N ARG A 197 -7.36 -1.89 12.02
CA ARG A 197 -7.29 -2.20 13.45
C ARG A 197 -7.68 -3.65 13.75
N ASP A 198 -8.78 -4.10 13.15
CA ASP A 198 -9.45 -5.35 13.49
C ASP A 198 -9.02 -6.54 12.61
N GLN A 199 -8.00 -6.35 11.73
CA GLN A 199 -7.52 -7.39 10.84
C GLN A 199 -7.00 -8.62 11.60
N SER A 200 -7.07 -9.79 10.97
CA SER A 200 -6.49 -11.04 11.50
C SER A 200 -4.97 -10.98 11.52
N ASP A 201 -4.37 -11.72 12.47
CA ASP A 201 -2.95 -12.04 12.43
C ASP A 201 -2.74 -13.24 11.49
N ASP A 202 -2.07 -13.00 10.36
CA ASP A 202 -1.83 -14.02 9.34
C ASP A 202 -0.38 -14.54 9.32
N LEU A 203 0.44 -14.20 10.34
CA LEU A 203 1.88 -14.56 10.37
C LEU A 203 2.11 -16.06 10.18
N GLU A 204 1.33 -16.90 10.85
CA GLU A 204 1.47 -18.35 10.71
C GLU A 204 1.04 -18.85 9.32
N ALA A 205 -0.01 -18.25 8.74
CA ALA A 205 -0.44 -18.58 7.38
C ALA A 205 0.61 -18.19 6.33
N MET A 206 1.37 -17.12 6.56
CA MET A 206 2.42 -16.67 5.63
C MET A 206 3.55 -17.67 5.45
N ARG A 207 3.71 -18.66 6.35
CA ARG A 207 4.66 -19.77 6.20
C ARG A 207 4.38 -20.68 5.00
N SER A 208 3.16 -20.62 4.45
CA SER A 208 2.76 -21.38 3.28
C SER A 208 3.01 -20.66 1.95
N LEU A 209 3.48 -19.43 1.98
CA LEU A 209 3.81 -18.69 0.76
C LEU A 209 5.07 -19.27 0.11
N GLU A 210 4.97 -19.61 -1.17
CA GLU A 210 6.06 -20.23 -1.93
C GLU A 210 6.67 -19.30 -2.99
N MET A 211 5.97 -18.20 -3.33
CA MET A 211 6.48 -17.24 -4.31
C MET A 211 7.67 -16.45 -3.73
N PRO A 212 8.63 -16.05 -4.58
CA PRO A 212 9.68 -15.11 -4.19
C PRO A 212 9.10 -13.92 -3.45
N THR A 213 9.65 -13.59 -2.28
CA THR A 213 9.12 -12.51 -1.45
C THR A 213 10.23 -11.56 -0.99
N LEU A 214 9.99 -10.27 -1.14
CA LEU A 214 10.79 -9.19 -0.59
C LEU A 214 9.97 -8.45 0.49
N VAL A 215 10.54 -8.29 1.66
CA VAL A 215 9.98 -7.42 2.71
C VAL A 215 10.86 -6.18 2.80
N ILE A 216 10.26 -5.00 2.61
CA ILE A 216 10.93 -3.70 2.70
C ILE A 216 10.41 -2.96 3.94
N VAL A 217 11.30 -2.31 4.66
CA VAL A 217 10.93 -1.42 5.76
C VAL A 217 11.92 -0.27 5.89
N GLY A 218 11.42 0.94 6.11
CA GLY A 218 12.26 2.07 6.49
C GLY A 218 12.89 1.85 7.87
N GLU A 219 14.16 2.23 8.01
CA GLU A 219 14.95 2.01 9.25
C GLU A 219 14.29 2.65 10.48
N VAL A 220 13.64 3.81 10.31
CA VAL A 220 13.00 4.55 11.40
C VAL A 220 11.46 4.41 11.42
N ASP A 221 10.89 3.52 10.63
CA ASP A 221 9.45 3.18 10.66
C ASP A 221 9.13 2.21 11.81
N LEU A 222 9.32 2.70 13.04
CA LEU A 222 9.32 1.87 14.25
C LEU A 222 8.12 0.94 14.41
N PRO A 223 6.87 1.34 14.10
CA PRO A 223 5.72 0.45 14.21
C PRO A 223 5.82 -0.79 13.31
N PHE A 224 6.52 -0.68 12.16
CA PHE A 224 6.56 -1.72 11.15
C PHE A 224 7.89 -2.50 11.10
N VAL A 225 8.98 -2.00 11.69
CA VAL A 225 10.29 -2.71 11.69
C VAL A 225 10.18 -4.10 12.29
N SER A 226 9.55 -4.25 13.47
CA SER A 226 9.41 -5.55 14.11
C SER A 226 8.47 -6.49 13.33
N GLN A 227 7.40 -5.96 12.76
CA GLN A 227 6.44 -6.69 11.94
C GLN A 227 7.10 -7.21 10.65
N SER A 228 7.89 -6.35 9.98
CA SER A 228 8.62 -6.71 8.76
C SER A 228 9.66 -7.81 9.00
N ARG A 229 10.39 -7.74 10.12
CA ARG A 229 11.32 -8.82 10.51
C ARG A 229 10.58 -10.13 10.75
N ALA A 230 9.46 -10.11 11.47
CA ALA A 230 8.66 -11.30 11.72
C ALA A 230 8.13 -11.93 10.42
N MET A 231 7.66 -11.10 9.47
CA MET A 231 7.23 -11.58 8.15
C MET A 231 8.38 -12.20 7.36
N ALA A 232 9.54 -11.55 7.32
CA ALA A 232 10.70 -12.08 6.60
C ALA A 232 11.22 -13.40 7.21
N ASP A 233 11.14 -13.54 8.54
CA ASP A 233 11.51 -14.78 9.22
C ASP A 233 10.48 -15.90 9.03
N ALA A 234 9.20 -15.56 8.83
CA ALA A 234 8.11 -16.53 8.66
C ALA A 234 8.01 -17.05 7.22
N ILE A 235 8.18 -16.19 6.22
CA ILE A 235 8.00 -16.57 4.81
C ILE A 235 9.26 -17.32 4.31
N PRO A 236 9.14 -18.54 3.77
CA PRO A 236 10.28 -19.30 3.28
C PRO A 236 11.02 -18.57 2.15
N GLY A 237 12.32 -18.34 2.33
CA GLY A 237 13.17 -17.70 1.32
C GLY A 237 12.97 -16.21 1.14
N ALA A 238 12.17 -15.55 1.99
CA ALA A 238 11.98 -14.12 1.91
C ALA A 238 13.29 -13.34 2.18
N VAL A 239 13.45 -12.23 1.48
CA VAL A 239 14.56 -11.29 1.68
C VAL A 239 14.03 -10.08 2.44
N LEU A 240 14.76 -9.63 3.47
CA LEU A 240 14.48 -8.38 4.17
C LEU A 240 15.40 -7.27 3.69
N ALA A 241 14.84 -6.15 3.25
CA ALA A 241 15.56 -4.93 2.93
C ALA A 241 15.16 -3.82 3.91
N VAL A 242 16.09 -3.41 4.76
CA VAL A 242 15.92 -2.23 5.62
C VAL A 242 16.50 -1.03 4.89
N ILE A 243 15.65 -0.04 4.60
CA ILE A 243 16.06 1.16 3.85
C ILE A 243 16.61 2.18 4.85
N PRO A 244 17.90 2.53 4.75
CA PRO A 244 18.52 3.44 5.71
C PRO A 244 17.92 4.84 5.61
N ASP A 245 17.91 5.56 6.72
CA ASP A 245 17.40 6.94 6.80
C ASP A 245 15.99 7.15 6.23
N ALA A 246 15.15 6.11 6.22
CA ALA A 246 13.77 6.16 5.73
C ALA A 246 12.79 5.75 6.82
N GLY A 247 11.61 6.39 6.81
CA GLY A 247 10.44 6.06 7.61
C GLY A 247 9.40 5.30 6.79
N HIS A 248 8.14 5.76 6.88
CA HIS A 248 6.99 5.05 6.29
C HIS A 248 6.84 5.17 4.77
N SER A 249 7.64 6.03 4.12
CA SER A 249 7.57 6.24 2.66
C SER A 249 8.95 6.15 2.02
N PRO A 250 9.65 4.99 2.13
CA PRO A 250 11.03 4.85 1.67
C PRO A 250 11.21 5.11 0.18
N GLN A 251 10.16 4.91 -0.64
CA GLN A 251 10.17 5.24 -2.07
C GLN A 251 10.35 6.75 -2.34
N PHE A 252 10.11 7.60 -1.34
CA PHE A 252 10.36 9.04 -1.40
C PHE A 252 11.55 9.46 -0.52
N GLU A 253 11.64 8.89 0.69
CA GLU A 253 12.57 9.31 1.74
C GLU A 253 14.01 8.86 1.48
N ASN A 254 14.19 7.71 0.80
CA ASN A 254 15.46 7.24 0.24
C ASN A 254 15.20 6.46 -1.06
N ALA A 255 14.82 7.20 -2.10
CA ALA A 255 14.38 6.68 -3.38
C ALA A 255 15.42 5.77 -4.06
N ASP A 256 16.72 6.11 -3.95
CA ASP A 256 17.80 5.33 -4.56
C ASP A 256 17.97 3.97 -3.90
N ALA A 257 17.99 3.91 -2.56
CA ALA A 257 18.11 2.64 -1.83
C ALA A 257 16.89 1.76 -2.04
N TRP A 258 15.69 2.35 -2.05
CA TRP A 258 14.45 1.65 -2.38
C TRP A 258 14.49 1.06 -3.80
N ALA A 259 14.88 1.87 -4.79
CA ALA A 259 14.96 1.41 -6.18
C ALA A 259 15.97 0.26 -6.37
N VAL A 260 17.11 0.31 -5.69
CA VAL A 260 18.09 -0.78 -5.70
C VAL A 260 17.49 -2.06 -5.12
N ALA A 261 16.80 -2.00 -3.98
CA ALA A 261 16.18 -3.17 -3.35
C ALA A 261 15.13 -3.81 -4.26
N VAL A 262 14.20 -3.02 -4.80
CA VAL A 262 13.13 -3.49 -5.68
C VAL A 262 13.70 -4.09 -6.98
N LYS A 263 14.60 -3.39 -7.67
CA LYS A 263 15.17 -3.88 -8.93
C LYS A 263 16.00 -5.15 -8.75
N SER A 264 16.78 -5.23 -7.67
CA SER A 264 17.57 -6.43 -7.38
C SER A 264 16.67 -7.65 -7.17
N PHE A 265 15.54 -7.47 -6.48
CA PHE A 265 14.56 -8.52 -6.30
C PHE A 265 13.88 -8.92 -7.62
N LEU A 266 13.43 -7.94 -8.41
CA LEU A 266 12.76 -8.19 -9.69
C LEU A 266 13.66 -8.94 -10.68
N LEU A 267 14.96 -8.60 -10.74
CA LEU A 267 15.94 -9.29 -11.56
C LEU A 267 16.14 -10.74 -11.11
N ALA A 268 16.26 -10.98 -9.79
CA ALA A 268 16.43 -12.32 -9.25
C ALA A 268 15.20 -13.22 -9.48
N SER A 269 13.99 -12.66 -9.40
CA SER A 269 12.73 -13.39 -9.59
C SER A 269 12.44 -13.71 -11.06
N SER A 270 13.01 -12.96 -12.01
CA SER A 270 12.81 -13.16 -13.46
C SER A 270 13.62 -14.35 -14.03
N VAL A 271 14.53 -14.95 -13.25
CA VAL A 271 15.44 -16.03 -13.68
C VAL A 271 14.91 -17.42 -13.30
N SER A 272 13.78 -17.48 -12.62
CA SER A 272 13.15 -18.73 -12.17
C SER A 272 11.98 -19.08 -13.07
#